data_a00c30a1785f1230f860197220736c97
#
_entry.id   a00c30a1785f1230f860197220736c97
#
_cell.length_a   1.000
_cell.length_b   1.000
_cell.length_c   1.000
_cell.angle_alpha   90.00
_cell.angle_beta   90.00
_cell.angle_gamma   90.00
#
_symmetry.space_group_name_H-M   'P 1'
#
loop_
_entity.id
_entity.type
_entity.pdbx_description
1 polymer ?
#
loop_
_entity_poly.entity_id
_entity_poly.type
_entity_poly.pdbx_seq_one_letter_code
_entity_poly.pdbx_strand_id
1 'polypeptide(L)'
;MKIRTVKYFASQGFKGVWRNGLMSLASIGTIASCLIIVGIFYCIAANVDYILKTLEETTGITVFYMGENTEENIKYVEDKLNDIEYIKEIIYISPQEALEKEKKEWGEYASLLDGLENDNPLPPSFEITLDDIRHQEYVVSKLNTIPDIEIRYLEEETKILIGFNNMIRIISLVLIVILGFIGIMLMENTIRLTVFIRKNEINIMKYIGATDWFIRWPFVVEGIVIGFIGSILPLTIIWFSYNFVTELIYEKNTFLQNILTFRTPEEIFKVLVPVSLVIGIGIGIIGSSISIRKYLKV
;
A
#
# COMPACT_ATOMS: atom_id res chain seq x y z
N MET A 1 -6.97 10.37 -36.50
CA MET A 1 -5.56 10.19 -36.96
C MET A 1 -5.47 8.93 -37.81
N LYS A 2 -4.75 8.95 -38.95
CA LYS A 2 -4.53 7.75 -39.74
C LYS A 2 -3.55 6.82 -39.02
N ILE A 3 -3.79 5.51 -38.99
CA ILE A 3 -2.92 4.50 -38.33
C ILE A 3 -1.43 4.64 -38.74
N ARG A 4 -1.16 5.04 -39.99
CA ARG A 4 0.20 5.33 -40.48
C ARG A 4 0.92 6.44 -39.72
N THR A 5 0.21 7.47 -39.27
CA THR A 5 0.78 8.58 -38.49
C THR A 5 1.16 8.16 -37.08
N VAL A 6 0.35 7.32 -36.43
CA VAL A 6 0.66 6.76 -35.10
C VAL A 6 1.90 5.86 -35.17
N LYS A 7 1.98 4.99 -36.19
CA LYS A 7 3.14 4.12 -36.39
C LYS A 7 4.42 4.92 -36.63
N TYR A 8 4.31 6.03 -37.37
CA TYR A 8 5.43 6.94 -37.59
C TYR A 8 5.92 7.57 -36.30
N PHE A 9 5.03 8.12 -35.46
CA PHE A 9 5.39 8.71 -34.16
C PHE A 9 6.00 7.70 -33.20
N ALA A 10 5.41 6.49 -33.10
CA ALA A 10 5.96 5.42 -32.32
C ALA A 10 7.39 5.05 -32.76
N SER A 11 7.60 4.84 -34.06
CA SER A 11 8.93 4.53 -34.61
C SER A 11 9.95 5.65 -34.37
N GLN A 12 9.55 6.92 -34.52
CA GLN A 12 10.44 8.05 -34.27
C GLN A 12 10.75 8.22 -32.76
N GLY A 13 9.77 7.99 -31.86
CA GLY A 13 9.98 8.02 -30.42
C GLY A 13 10.98 6.95 -29.98
N PHE A 14 10.79 5.70 -30.42
CA PHE A 14 11.73 4.61 -30.12
C PHE A 14 13.15 4.89 -30.63
N LYS A 15 13.28 5.36 -31.88
CA LYS A 15 14.58 5.75 -32.43
C LYS A 15 15.21 6.92 -31.67
N GLY A 16 14.39 7.86 -31.14
CA GLY A 16 14.84 8.98 -30.31
C GLY A 16 15.53 8.49 -29.04
N VAL A 17 14.90 7.56 -28.29
CA VAL A 17 15.47 6.96 -27.08
C VAL A 17 16.84 6.34 -27.35
N TRP A 18 16.98 5.58 -28.43
CA TRP A 18 18.24 4.89 -28.76
C TRP A 18 19.33 5.86 -29.26
N ARG A 19 18.95 6.87 -30.02
CA ARG A 19 19.89 7.88 -30.56
C ARG A 19 20.49 8.76 -29.45
N ASN A 20 19.74 9.01 -28.38
CA ASN A 20 20.18 9.76 -27.21
C ASN A 20 20.46 8.84 -25.99
N GLY A 21 21.04 7.67 -26.23
CA GLY A 21 21.12 6.57 -25.28
C GLY A 21 21.55 6.95 -23.86
N LEU A 22 22.64 7.71 -23.69
CA LEU A 22 23.13 8.11 -22.37
C LEU A 22 22.13 8.99 -21.59
N MET A 23 21.47 9.94 -22.27
CA MET A 23 20.48 10.82 -21.62
C MET A 23 19.17 10.10 -21.31
N SER A 24 18.73 9.28 -22.26
CA SER A 24 17.56 8.42 -22.04
C SER A 24 17.80 7.45 -20.89
N LEU A 25 18.99 6.85 -20.79
CA LEU A 25 19.39 5.97 -19.70
C LEU A 25 19.39 6.70 -18.35
N ALA A 26 19.91 7.94 -18.29
CA ALA A 26 19.88 8.76 -17.08
C ALA A 26 18.44 9.06 -16.65
N SER A 27 17.54 9.40 -17.58
CA SER A 27 16.13 9.65 -17.28
C SER A 27 15.41 8.37 -16.85
N ILE A 28 15.66 7.22 -17.51
CA ILE A 28 15.13 5.92 -17.13
C ILE A 28 15.62 5.56 -15.71
N GLY A 29 16.92 5.70 -15.44
CA GLY A 29 17.51 5.41 -14.15
C GLY A 29 16.92 6.25 -13.01
N THR A 30 16.66 7.53 -13.25
CA THR A 30 16.04 8.42 -12.26
C THR A 30 14.59 8.03 -12.01
N ILE A 31 13.78 7.79 -13.05
CA ILE A 31 12.38 7.34 -12.89
C ILE A 31 12.36 5.98 -12.16
N ALA A 32 13.26 5.07 -12.54
CA ALA A 32 13.37 3.78 -11.90
C ALA A 32 13.74 3.88 -10.42
N SER A 33 14.75 4.70 -10.05
CA SER A 33 15.14 4.92 -8.66
C SER A 33 14.00 5.52 -7.83
N CYS A 34 13.27 6.49 -8.42
CA CYS A 34 12.08 7.07 -7.81
C CYS A 34 11.02 6.00 -7.51
N LEU A 35 10.69 5.17 -8.50
CA LEU A 35 9.66 4.15 -8.37
C LEU A 35 10.09 2.97 -7.48
N ILE A 36 11.39 2.67 -7.37
CA ILE A 36 11.90 1.69 -6.39
C ILE A 36 11.61 2.18 -4.98
N ILE A 37 11.96 3.43 -4.67
CA ILE A 37 11.73 4.00 -3.34
C ILE A 37 10.24 3.99 -3.01
N VAL A 38 9.41 4.53 -3.90
CA VAL A 38 7.94 4.56 -3.73
C VAL A 38 7.38 3.15 -3.56
N GLY A 39 7.85 2.19 -4.35
CA GLY A 39 7.39 0.81 -4.29
C GLY A 39 7.78 0.10 -3.00
N ILE A 40 8.99 0.34 -2.46
CA ILE A 40 9.41 -0.18 -1.15
C ILE A 40 8.50 0.37 -0.04
N PHE A 41 8.27 1.68 -0.01
CA PHE A 41 7.38 2.28 0.98
C PHE A 41 5.94 1.77 0.85
N TYR A 42 5.46 1.56 -0.38
CA TYR A 42 4.15 0.95 -0.61
C TYR A 42 4.09 -0.49 -0.08
N CYS A 43 5.11 -1.33 -0.34
CA CYS A 43 5.17 -2.69 0.18
C CYS A 43 5.14 -2.71 1.72
N ILE A 44 5.90 -1.82 2.37
CA ILE A 44 5.89 -1.72 3.83
C ILE A 44 4.49 -1.29 4.32
N ALA A 45 3.92 -0.22 3.78
CA ALA A 45 2.61 0.27 4.19
C ALA A 45 1.50 -0.78 4.00
N ALA A 46 1.52 -1.50 2.87
CA ALA A 46 0.52 -2.53 2.56
C ALA A 46 0.62 -3.75 3.49
N ASN A 47 1.84 -4.13 3.91
CA ASN A 47 2.03 -5.21 4.87
C ASN A 47 1.66 -4.79 6.30
N VAL A 48 1.99 -3.57 6.72
CA VAL A 48 1.53 -3.04 8.02
C VAL A 48 0.01 -2.98 8.08
N ASP A 49 -0.65 -2.51 7.01
CA ASP A 49 -2.12 -2.50 6.91
C ASP A 49 -2.72 -3.91 6.95
N TYR A 50 -2.02 -4.90 6.41
CA TYR A 50 -2.43 -6.30 6.46
C TYR A 50 -2.27 -6.90 7.87
N ILE A 51 -1.16 -6.61 8.55
CA ILE A 51 -0.93 -7.03 9.95
C ILE A 51 -2.00 -6.42 10.86
N LEU A 52 -2.33 -5.13 10.70
CA LEU A 52 -3.41 -4.49 11.46
C LEU A 52 -4.75 -5.22 11.29
N LYS A 53 -5.09 -5.60 10.05
CA LYS A 53 -6.33 -6.37 9.78
C LYS A 53 -6.32 -7.77 10.40
N THR A 54 -5.18 -8.44 10.36
CA THR A 54 -5.04 -9.77 10.97
C THR A 54 -5.16 -9.69 12.49
N LEU A 55 -4.56 -8.66 13.11
CA LEU A 55 -4.73 -8.39 14.54
C LEU A 55 -6.20 -8.10 14.90
N GLU A 56 -6.92 -7.37 14.07
CA GLU A 56 -8.35 -7.10 14.23
C GLU A 56 -9.18 -8.38 14.25
N GLU A 57 -8.88 -9.30 13.32
CA GLU A 57 -9.59 -10.59 13.22
C GLU A 57 -9.23 -11.58 14.34
N THR A 58 -8.00 -11.49 14.88
CA THR A 58 -7.47 -12.49 15.83
C THR A 58 -7.55 -12.04 17.29
N THR A 59 -7.46 -10.74 17.55
CA THR A 59 -7.28 -10.20 18.90
C THR A 59 -8.25 -9.06 19.19
N GLY A 60 -9.47 -9.12 18.70
CA GLY A 60 -10.50 -8.10 18.87
C GLY A 60 -10.54 -7.47 20.28
N ILE A 61 -11.54 -6.72 20.61
CA ILE A 61 -11.77 -6.23 21.98
C ILE A 61 -12.49 -7.34 22.74
N THR A 62 -11.91 -7.79 23.84
CA THR A 62 -12.60 -8.71 24.76
C THR A 62 -13.20 -7.92 25.92
N VAL A 63 -14.50 -8.04 26.10
CA VAL A 63 -15.25 -7.42 27.17
C VAL A 63 -15.66 -8.52 28.15
N PHE A 64 -15.11 -8.51 29.36
CA PHE A 64 -15.47 -9.40 30.44
C PHE A 64 -16.59 -8.78 31.28
N TYR A 65 -17.65 -9.52 31.53
CA TYR A 65 -18.72 -9.08 32.42
C TYR A 65 -18.44 -9.54 33.84
N MET A 66 -18.32 -8.60 34.77
CA MET A 66 -17.92 -8.83 36.15
C MET A 66 -19.11 -8.84 37.14
N GLY A 67 -20.34 -8.60 36.64
CA GLY A 67 -21.55 -8.61 37.44
C GLY A 67 -22.14 -10.01 37.66
N GLU A 68 -23.36 -10.08 38.22
CA GLU A 68 -24.08 -11.34 38.39
C GLU A 68 -24.42 -11.98 37.03
N ASN A 69 -23.96 -13.20 36.79
CA ASN A 69 -24.15 -13.93 35.54
C ASN A 69 -25.60 -14.46 35.42
N THR A 70 -26.54 -13.54 35.15
CA THR A 70 -27.94 -13.86 34.84
C THR A 70 -28.21 -13.62 33.35
N GLU A 71 -29.15 -14.40 32.78
CA GLU A 71 -29.50 -14.22 31.35
C GLU A 71 -29.98 -12.80 31.03
N GLU A 72 -30.67 -12.16 32.02
CA GLU A 72 -31.16 -10.79 31.86
C GLU A 72 -30.02 -9.76 31.77
N ASN A 73 -29.00 -9.92 32.64
CA ASN A 73 -27.82 -9.03 32.65
C ASN A 73 -26.94 -9.24 31.41
N ILE A 74 -26.73 -10.46 31.00
CA ILE A 74 -25.97 -10.78 29.80
C ILE A 74 -26.64 -10.16 28.55
N LYS A 75 -27.97 -10.32 28.45
CA LYS A 75 -28.74 -9.74 27.36
C LYS A 75 -28.72 -8.19 27.37
N TYR A 76 -28.78 -7.59 28.57
CA TYR A 76 -28.63 -6.14 28.71
C TYR A 76 -27.29 -5.64 28.16
N VAL A 77 -26.18 -6.33 28.48
CA VAL A 77 -24.85 -5.97 27.95
C VAL A 77 -24.82 -6.18 26.45
N GLU A 78 -25.32 -7.29 25.94
CA GLU A 78 -25.37 -7.58 24.50
C GLU A 78 -26.17 -6.51 23.73
N ASP A 79 -27.32 -6.10 24.24
CA ASP A 79 -28.13 -5.03 23.63
C ASP A 79 -27.35 -3.70 23.60
N LYS A 80 -26.61 -3.36 24.68
CA LYS A 80 -25.75 -2.18 24.73
C LYS A 80 -24.59 -2.23 23.76
N LEU A 81 -23.99 -3.40 23.57
CA LEU A 81 -22.91 -3.62 22.60
C LEU A 81 -23.41 -3.46 21.17
N ASN A 82 -24.61 -3.96 20.87
CA ASN A 82 -25.23 -3.84 19.54
C ASN A 82 -25.60 -2.38 19.16
N ASP A 83 -25.78 -1.50 20.14
CA ASP A 83 -26.04 -0.07 19.92
C ASP A 83 -24.78 0.74 19.55
N ILE A 84 -23.58 0.14 19.64
CA ILE A 84 -22.32 0.85 19.38
C ILE A 84 -21.97 0.75 17.89
N GLU A 85 -21.76 1.89 17.26
CA GLU A 85 -21.31 1.98 15.86
C GLU A 85 -19.91 1.39 15.70
N TYR A 86 -19.59 0.89 14.49
CA TYR A 86 -18.30 0.29 14.09
C TYR A 86 -18.01 -1.08 14.67
N ILE A 87 -18.94 -1.70 15.38
CA ILE A 87 -18.87 -3.12 15.74
C ILE A 87 -19.40 -3.94 14.57
N LYS A 88 -18.57 -4.88 14.08
CA LYS A 88 -18.90 -5.76 12.96
C LYS A 88 -19.55 -7.07 13.45
N GLU A 89 -19.03 -7.62 14.54
CA GLU A 89 -19.46 -8.90 15.08
C GLU A 89 -19.28 -8.93 16.58
N ILE A 90 -20.21 -9.55 17.29
CA ILE A 90 -20.16 -9.79 18.74
C ILE A 90 -20.38 -11.28 18.96
N ILE A 91 -19.43 -11.93 19.62
CA ILE A 91 -19.52 -13.35 19.97
C ILE A 91 -19.55 -13.45 21.50
N TYR A 92 -20.64 -13.97 22.04
CA TYR A 92 -20.74 -14.29 23.46
C TYR A 92 -20.00 -15.58 23.76
N ILE A 93 -19.17 -15.59 24.78
CA ILE A 93 -18.43 -16.75 25.28
C ILE A 93 -18.84 -17.00 26.71
N SER A 94 -19.46 -18.14 26.95
CA SER A 94 -19.81 -18.57 28.29
C SER A 94 -18.57 -18.93 29.13
N PRO A 95 -18.65 -18.90 30.48
CA PRO A 95 -17.53 -19.32 31.31
C PRO A 95 -17.00 -20.72 30.99
N GLN A 96 -17.88 -21.64 30.59
CA GLN A 96 -17.50 -23.01 30.21
C GLN A 96 -16.73 -23.04 28.89
N GLU A 97 -17.22 -22.33 27.89
CA GLU A 97 -16.53 -22.20 26.61
C GLU A 97 -15.18 -21.51 26.76
N ALA A 98 -15.08 -20.48 27.62
CA ALA A 98 -13.83 -19.83 27.95
C ALA A 98 -12.80 -20.81 28.53
N LEU A 99 -13.21 -21.66 29.47
CA LEU A 99 -12.33 -22.68 30.05
C LEU A 99 -11.88 -23.73 29.01
N GLU A 100 -12.77 -24.14 28.11
CA GLU A 100 -12.43 -25.07 27.05
C GLU A 100 -11.44 -24.43 26.03
N LYS A 101 -11.60 -23.14 25.74
CA LYS A 101 -10.70 -22.38 24.87
C LYS A 101 -9.31 -22.30 25.52
N GLU A 102 -9.23 -21.93 26.80
CA GLU A 102 -7.96 -21.89 27.54
C GLU A 102 -7.28 -23.26 27.56
N LYS A 103 -8.01 -24.35 27.84
CA LYS A 103 -7.45 -25.71 27.79
C LYS A 103 -6.85 -26.05 26.43
N LYS A 104 -7.48 -25.64 25.34
CA LYS A 104 -6.93 -25.84 23.96
C LYS A 104 -5.65 -25.04 23.72
N GLU A 105 -5.59 -23.81 24.20
CA GLU A 105 -4.44 -22.94 24.04
C GLU A 105 -3.23 -23.42 24.86
N TRP A 106 -3.45 -23.95 26.05
CA TRP A 106 -2.41 -24.47 26.92
C TRP A 106 -1.83 -25.82 26.45
N GLY A 107 -2.48 -26.51 25.53
CA GLY A 107 -1.98 -27.72 24.88
C GLY A 107 -1.53 -28.80 25.89
N GLU A 108 -0.23 -29.08 25.94
CA GLU A 108 0.32 -30.10 26.89
C GLU A 108 0.13 -29.73 28.38
N TYR A 109 -0.04 -28.44 28.68
CA TYR A 109 -0.27 -27.95 30.05
C TYR A 109 -1.74 -27.84 30.42
N ALA A 110 -2.67 -28.27 29.57
CA ALA A 110 -4.12 -28.20 29.79
C ALA A 110 -4.54 -28.92 31.08
N SER A 111 -3.81 -29.99 31.50
CA SER A 111 -4.04 -30.72 32.73
C SER A 111 -3.92 -29.86 34.00
N LEU A 112 -3.25 -28.72 33.96
CA LEU A 112 -3.18 -27.78 35.08
C LEU A 112 -4.52 -27.07 35.35
N LEU A 113 -5.41 -27.07 34.38
CA LEU A 113 -6.75 -26.47 34.44
C LEU A 113 -7.83 -27.50 34.80
N ASP A 114 -7.46 -28.78 35.01
CA ASP A 114 -8.39 -29.81 35.41
C ASP A 114 -8.87 -29.57 36.84
N GLY A 115 -10.17 -29.71 37.04
CA GLY A 115 -10.83 -29.45 38.34
C GLY A 115 -11.48 -28.05 38.42
N LEU A 116 -11.19 -27.15 37.47
CA LEU A 116 -11.86 -25.84 37.42
C LEU A 116 -13.26 -25.90 36.77
N GLU A 117 -13.68 -27.06 36.28
CA GLU A 117 -15.01 -27.22 35.67
C GLU A 117 -16.15 -27.01 36.70
N ASN A 118 -15.91 -27.34 38.00
CA ASN A 118 -16.91 -27.22 39.05
C ASN A 118 -16.90 -25.84 39.73
N ASP A 119 -15.79 -25.16 39.72
CA ASP A 119 -15.60 -23.81 40.31
C ASP A 119 -14.82 -22.93 39.34
N ASN A 120 -15.47 -22.62 38.24
CA ASN A 120 -14.84 -21.87 37.13
C ASN A 120 -14.69 -20.40 37.49
N PRO A 121 -13.44 -19.90 37.63
CA PRO A 121 -13.19 -18.49 37.97
C PRO A 121 -13.32 -17.54 36.80
N LEU A 122 -13.49 -18.04 35.55
CA LEU A 122 -13.56 -17.23 34.38
C LEU A 122 -14.93 -16.56 34.25
N PRO A 123 -14.98 -15.22 34.07
CA PRO A 123 -16.24 -14.52 33.84
C PRO A 123 -16.75 -14.78 32.41
N PRO A 124 -18.05 -14.61 32.16
CA PRO A 124 -18.57 -14.55 30.81
C PRO A 124 -17.97 -13.36 30.06
N SER A 125 -17.75 -13.51 28.77
CA SER A 125 -17.11 -12.48 27.93
C SER A 125 -17.77 -12.33 26.58
N PHE A 126 -17.54 -11.19 25.97
CA PHE A 126 -17.90 -10.88 24.59
C PHE A 126 -16.64 -10.59 23.79
N GLU A 127 -16.42 -11.34 22.74
CA GLU A 127 -15.39 -11.04 21.75
C GLU A 127 -16.00 -10.12 20.68
N ILE A 128 -15.41 -8.93 20.54
CA ILE A 128 -15.90 -7.88 19.64
C ILE A 128 -14.91 -7.70 18.51
N THR A 129 -15.37 -7.90 17.29
CA THR A 129 -14.63 -7.57 16.06
C THR A 129 -15.11 -6.22 15.54
N LEU A 130 -14.17 -5.34 15.19
CA LEU A 130 -14.48 -4.03 14.63
C LEU A 130 -14.58 -4.10 13.10
N ASP A 131 -15.19 -3.08 12.47
CA ASP A 131 -15.13 -2.88 11.02
C ASP A 131 -13.79 -2.33 10.56
N ASP A 132 -13.12 -1.51 11.40
CA ASP A 132 -11.75 -1.00 11.22
C ASP A 132 -11.14 -0.73 12.59
N ILE A 133 -9.93 -1.26 12.82
CA ILE A 133 -9.19 -1.11 14.09
C ILE A 133 -8.93 0.35 14.47
N ARG A 134 -8.99 1.26 13.49
CA ARG A 134 -8.86 2.71 13.72
C ARG A 134 -10.00 3.30 14.56
N HIS A 135 -11.15 2.62 14.62
CA HIS A 135 -12.30 3.00 15.45
C HIS A 135 -12.21 2.48 16.89
N GLN A 136 -11.14 1.74 17.23
CA GLN A 136 -10.95 1.11 18.55
C GLN A 136 -11.09 2.09 19.71
N GLU A 137 -10.44 3.26 19.64
CA GLU A 137 -10.55 4.27 20.71
C GLU A 137 -11.99 4.76 20.91
N TYR A 138 -12.73 4.98 19.81
CA TYR A 138 -14.13 5.39 19.87
C TYR A 138 -14.97 4.31 20.53
N VAL A 139 -14.85 3.05 20.07
CA VAL A 139 -15.63 1.93 20.63
C VAL A 139 -15.30 1.71 22.10
N VAL A 140 -14.01 1.69 22.49
CA VAL A 140 -13.58 1.57 23.89
C VAL A 140 -14.13 2.70 24.75
N SER A 141 -14.17 3.94 24.24
CA SER A 141 -14.77 5.06 24.97
C SER A 141 -16.26 4.87 25.25
N LYS A 142 -16.98 4.20 24.36
CA LYS A 142 -18.39 3.84 24.54
C LYS A 142 -18.56 2.65 25.48
N LEU A 143 -17.71 1.62 25.32
CA LEU A 143 -17.71 0.46 26.21
C LEU A 143 -17.50 0.88 27.68
N ASN A 144 -16.59 1.82 27.96
CA ASN A 144 -16.35 2.33 29.31
C ASN A 144 -17.57 3.02 29.96
N THR A 145 -18.65 3.25 29.23
CA THR A 145 -19.91 3.78 29.80
C THR A 145 -20.84 2.68 30.33
N ILE A 146 -20.54 1.40 30.01
CA ILE A 146 -21.33 0.25 30.46
C ILE A 146 -20.82 -0.15 31.86
N PRO A 147 -21.70 -0.34 32.85
CA PRO A 147 -21.28 -0.76 34.19
C PRO A 147 -20.87 -2.23 34.23
N ASP A 148 -20.05 -2.58 35.22
CA ASP A 148 -19.63 -3.95 35.54
C ASP A 148 -18.96 -4.73 34.42
N ILE A 149 -18.19 -4.02 33.57
CA ILE A 149 -17.35 -4.66 32.53
C ILE A 149 -15.88 -4.35 32.73
N GLU A 150 -15.03 -5.30 32.36
CA GLU A 150 -13.58 -5.13 32.20
C GLU A 150 -13.25 -5.29 30.72
N ILE A 151 -12.44 -4.37 30.16
CA ILE A 151 -12.13 -4.36 28.74
C ILE A 151 -10.66 -4.74 28.57
N ARG A 152 -10.37 -5.74 27.72
CA ARG A 152 -9.02 -6.09 27.30
C ARG A 152 -8.88 -5.91 25.80
N TYR A 153 -7.85 -5.18 25.40
CA TYR A 153 -7.50 -4.91 24.01
C TYR A 153 -6.04 -4.48 23.90
N LEU A 154 -5.47 -4.60 22.71
CA LEU A 154 -4.11 -4.18 22.43
C LEU A 154 -4.08 -2.67 22.12
N GLU A 155 -3.96 -1.83 23.15
CA GLU A 155 -4.03 -0.37 22.99
C GLU A 155 -2.73 0.23 22.44
N GLU A 156 -1.60 -0.07 23.09
CA GLU A 156 -0.32 0.54 22.75
C GLU A 156 0.19 0.04 21.40
N GLU A 157 0.09 -1.27 21.14
CA GLU A 157 0.55 -1.91 19.93
C GLU A 157 -0.24 -1.38 18.72
N THR A 158 -1.55 -1.28 18.84
CA THR A 158 -2.43 -0.76 17.79
C THR A 158 -2.13 0.70 17.47
N LYS A 159 -1.97 1.55 18.50
CA LYS A 159 -1.63 2.97 18.32
C LYS A 159 -0.28 3.15 17.63
N ILE A 160 0.74 2.39 18.02
CA ILE A 160 2.06 2.42 17.41
C ILE A 160 1.98 2.05 15.94
N LEU A 161 1.28 0.95 15.61
CA LEU A 161 1.16 0.47 14.23
C LEU A 161 0.38 1.44 13.34
N ILE A 162 -0.74 1.99 13.82
CA ILE A 162 -1.51 3.02 13.10
C ILE A 162 -0.67 4.27 12.88
N GLY A 163 0.03 4.75 13.91
CA GLY A 163 0.92 5.91 13.83
C GLY A 163 2.04 5.69 12.82
N PHE A 164 2.67 4.53 12.84
CA PHE A 164 3.71 4.13 11.91
C PHE A 164 3.19 4.07 10.47
N ASN A 165 2.02 3.47 10.24
CA ASN A 165 1.41 3.40 8.91
C ASN A 165 1.09 4.79 8.35
N ASN A 166 0.53 5.68 9.18
CA ASN A 166 0.26 7.07 8.79
C ASN A 166 1.55 7.83 8.45
N MET A 167 2.61 7.66 9.25
CA MET A 167 3.92 8.25 8.98
C MET A 167 4.47 7.77 7.63
N ILE A 168 4.43 6.47 7.35
CA ILE A 168 4.87 5.89 6.07
C ILE A 168 4.07 6.46 4.90
N ARG A 169 2.74 6.58 5.03
CA ARG A 169 1.89 7.18 3.99
C ARG A 169 2.28 8.62 3.69
N ILE A 170 2.51 9.44 4.71
CA ILE A 170 2.92 10.84 4.54
C ILE A 170 4.30 10.92 3.88
N ILE A 171 5.28 10.15 4.37
CA ILE A 171 6.62 10.11 3.78
C ILE A 171 6.56 9.68 2.32
N SER A 172 5.77 8.63 2.00
CA SER A 172 5.59 8.15 0.63
C SER A 172 5.02 9.23 -0.28
N LEU A 173 4.00 9.96 0.17
CA LEU A 173 3.38 11.04 -0.59
C LEU A 173 4.37 12.18 -0.87
N VAL A 174 5.13 12.60 0.14
CA VAL A 174 6.16 13.64 0.01
C VAL A 174 7.24 13.19 -0.96
N LEU A 175 7.70 11.95 -0.86
CA LEU A 175 8.69 11.38 -1.77
C LEU A 175 8.18 11.32 -3.22
N ILE A 176 6.93 10.90 -3.45
CA ILE A 176 6.32 10.88 -4.79
C ILE A 176 6.34 12.28 -5.40
N VAL A 177 5.98 13.32 -4.63
CA VAL A 177 5.96 14.70 -5.12
C VAL A 177 7.39 15.20 -5.45
N ILE A 178 8.33 15.04 -4.52
CA ILE A 178 9.72 15.51 -4.69
C ILE A 178 10.39 14.77 -5.86
N LEU A 179 10.34 13.43 -5.85
CA LEU A 179 11.00 12.62 -6.87
C LEU A 179 10.31 12.74 -8.22
N GLY A 180 8.99 12.90 -8.24
CA GLY A 180 8.22 13.20 -9.45
C GLY A 180 8.65 14.55 -10.07
N PHE A 181 8.83 15.58 -9.25
CA PHE A 181 9.34 16.88 -9.69
C PHE A 181 10.75 16.79 -10.27
N ILE A 182 11.65 16.07 -9.58
CA ILE A 182 13.03 15.81 -10.08
C ILE A 182 12.96 15.04 -11.40
N GLY A 183 12.13 14.02 -11.51
CA GLY A 183 11.94 13.23 -12.73
C GLY A 183 11.45 14.09 -13.90
N ILE A 184 10.50 15.00 -13.65
CA ILE A 184 10.01 15.95 -14.67
C ILE A 184 11.13 16.90 -15.11
N MET A 185 11.93 17.44 -14.17
CA MET A 185 13.05 18.33 -14.51
C MET A 185 14.13 17.63 -15.34
N LEU A 186 14.47 16.40 -15.01
CA LEU A 186 15.46 15.63 -15.77
C LEU A 186 14.93 15.25 -17.14
N MET A 187 13.64 14.91 -17.23
CA MET A 187 12.98 14.66 -18.50
C MET A 187 12.94 15.93 -19.37
N GLU A 188 12.67 17.11 -18.77
CA GLU A 188 12.76 18.39 -19.48
C GLU A 188 14.16 18.59 -20.09
N ASN A 189 15.23 18.34 -19.33
CA ASN A 189 16.60 18.45 -19.81
C ASN A 189 16.90 17.47 -20.96
N THR A 190 16.47 16.22 -20.85
CA THR A 190 16.67 15.19 -21.88
C THR A 190 16.00 15.60 -23.19
N ILE A 191 14.75 16.01 -23.15
CA ILE A 191 13.99 16.43 -24.33
C ILE A 191 14.57 17.74 -24.92
N ARG A 192 14.99 18.68 -24.07
CA ARG A 192 15.65 19.92 -24.52
C ARG A 192 16.87 19.62 -25.38
N LEU A 193 17.72 18.70 -24.94
CA LEU A 193 18.92 18.31 -25.68
C LEU A 193 18.56 17.57 -26.97
N THR A 194 17.56 16.71 -26.93
CA THR A 194 17.04 16.04 -28.11
C THR A 194 16.53 17.05 -29.15
N VAL A 195 15.76 18.05 -28.71
CA VAL A 195 15.28 19.15 -29.60
C VAL A 195 16.44 19.94 -30.17
N PHE A 196 17.47 20.25 -29.38
CA PHE A 196 18.65 20.97 -29.82
C PHE A 196 19.41 20.20 -30.91
N ILE A 197 19.66 18.91 -30.71
CA ILE A 197 20.34 18.05 -31.69
C ILE A 197 19.52 17.94 -32.97
N ARG A 198 18.19 17.93 -32.88
CA ARG A 198 17.27 17.81 -34.03
C ARG A 198 16.81 19.16 -34.62
N LYS A 199 17.44 20.26 -34.23
CA LYS A 199 17.02 21.63 -34.64
C LYS A 199 16.88 21.77 -36.14
N ASN A 200 17.84 21.25 -36.93
CA ASN A 200 17.80 21.35 -38.39
C ASN A 200 16.63 20.55 -38.99
N GLU A 201 16.37 19.33 -38.49
CA GLU A 201 15.21 18.53 -38.92
C GLU A 201 13.89 19.26 -38.63
N ILE A 202 13.78 19.85 -37.43
CA ILE A 202 12.60 20.61 -37.00
C ILE A 202 12.39 21.85 -37.88
N ASN A 203 13.45 22.58 -38.21
CA ASN A 203 13.37 23.75 -39.10
C ASN A 203 12.89 23.36 -40.51
N ILE A 204 13.43 22.29 -41.08
CA ILE A 204 12.97 21.77 -42.37
C ILE A 204 11.49 21.44 -42.33
N MET A 205 11.03 20.74 -41.26
CA MET A 205 9.61 20.42 -41.07
C MET A 205 8.73 21.68 -41.00
N LYS A 206 9.18 22.76 -40.33
CA LYS A 206 8.48 24.05 -40.30
C LYS A 206 8.42 24.69 -41.67
N TYR A 207 9.52 24.68 -42.41
CA TYR A 207 9.55 25.28 -43.77
C TYR A 207 8.62 24.59 -44.76
N ILE A 208 8.39 23.28 -44.64
CA ILE A 208 7.44 22.55 -45.50
C ILE A 208 6.01 22.59 -44.97
N GLY A 209 5.72 23.39 -43.89
CA GLY A 209 4.39 23.65 -43.39
C GLY A 209 3.87 22.59 -42.37
N ALA A 210 4.74 21.82 -41.73
CA ALA A 210 4.32 20.92 -40.68
C ALA A 210 3.76 21.68 -39.45
N THR A 211 2.62 21.22 -38.92
CA THR A 211 2.04 21.82 -37.73
C THR A 211 2.87 21.56 -36.49
N ASP A 212 2.85 22.50 -35.54
CA ASP A 212 3.54 22.33 -34.24
C ASP A 212 3.16 21.03 -33.54
N TRP A 213 1.91 20.61 -33.65
CA TRP A 213 1.41 19.37 -33.10
C TRP A 213 2.11 18.14 -33.69
N PHE A 214 2.30 18.12 -35.03
CA PHE A 214 3.02 17.04 -35.71
C PHE A 214 4.49 16.96 -35.29
N ILE A 215 5.12 18.11 -35.05
CA ILE A 215 6.52 18.19 -34.59
C ILE A 215 6.66 17.72 -33.14
N ARG A 216 5.66 17.96 -32.29
CA ARG A 216 5.73 17.64 -30.85
C ARG A 216 5.54 16.17 -30.54
N TRP A 217 4.66 15.47 -31.24
CA TRP A 217 4.27 14.10 -30.91
C TRP A 217 5.41 13.09 -30.81
N PRO A 218 6.43 13.06 -31.68
CA PRO A 218 7.57 12.15 -31.56
C PRO A 218 8.28 12.24 -30.21
N PHE A 219 8.39 13.44 -29.65
CA PHE A 219 9.05 13.68 -28.36
C PHE A 219 8.15 13.26 -27.15
N VAL A 220 6.84 13.46 -27.28
CA VAL A 220 5.91 12.96 -26.26
C VAL A 220 5.95 11.43 -26.23
N VAL A 221 6.00 10.78 -27.41
CA VAL A 221 6.16 9.33 -27.49
C VAL A 221 7.51 8.88 -26.91
N GLU A 222 8.60 9.62 -27.16
CA GLU A 222 9.91 9.38 -26.54
C GLU A 222 9.79 9.41 -25.01
N GLY A 223 9.07 10.41 -24.46
CA GLY A 223 8.78 10.50 -23.03
C GLY A 223 7.96 9.32 -22.48
N ILE A 224 6.93 8.90 -23.20
CA ILE A 224 6.12 7.73 -22.84
C ILE A 224 7.00 6.47 -22.79
N VAL A 225 7.86 6.26 -23.78
CA VAL A 225 8.74 5.09 -23.84
C VAL A 225 9.73 5.08 -22.67
N ILE A 226 10.36 6.23 -22.38
CA ILE A 226 11.28 6.38 -21.25
C ILE A 226 10.55 6.11 -19.93
N GLY A 227 9.36 6.69 -19.75
CA GLY A 227 8.53 6.47 -18.55
C GLY A 227 8.09 5.02 -18.39
N PHE A 228 7.71 4.36 -19.47
CA PHE A 228 7.31 2.96 -19.49
C PHE A 228 8.47 2.03 -19.12
N ILE A 229 9.63 2.18 -19.76
CA ILE A 229 10.84 1.38 -19.46
C ILE A 229 11.29 1.66 -18.02
N GLY A 230 11.28 2.94 -17.59
CA GLY A 230 11.60 3.35 -16.23
C GLY A 230 10.66 2.79 -15.17
N SER A 231 9.46 2.35 -15.54
CA SER A 231 8.51 1.70 -14.64
C SER A 231 8.67 0.19 -14.55
N ILE A 232 9.02 -0.47 -15.65
CA ILE A 232 9.16 -1.93 -15.68
C ILE A 232 10.35 -2.39 -14.84
N LEU A 233 11.49 -1.71 -14.94
CA LEU A 233 12.71 -2.08 -14.24
C LEU A 233 12.53 -2.13 -12.71
N PRO A 234 11.97 -1.10 -12.04
CA PRO A 234 11.70 -1.14 -10.61
C PRO A 234 10.69 -2.22 -10.22
N LEU A 235 9.64 -2.43 -11.02
CA LEU A 235 8.67 -3.49 -10.76
C LEU A 235 9.33 -4.87 -10.74
N THR A 236 10.25 -5.13 -11.67
CA THR A 236 11.01 -6.38 -11.70
C THR A 236 11.90 -6.54 -10.46
N ILE A 237 12.63 -5.49 -10.08
CA ILE A 237 13.50 -5.51 -8.90
C ILE A 237 12.68 -5.74 -7.63
N ILE A 238 11.58 -5.01 -7.47
CA ILE A 238 10.71 -5.14 -6.29
C ILE A 238 10.08 -6.53 -6.21
N TRP A 239 9.66 -7.10 -7.36
CA TRP A 239 9.12 -8.46 -7.41
C TRP A 239 10.11 -9.48 -6.86
N PHE A 240 11.32 -9.49 -7.38
CA PHE A 240 12.35 -10.43 -6.92
C PHE A 240 12.76 -10.18 -5.47
N SER A 241 12.91 -8.92 -5.07
CA SER A 241 13.28 -8.57 -3.69
C SER A 241 12.17 -8.95 -2.70
N TYR A 242 10.91 -8.72 -3.05
CA TYR A 242 9.78 -9.04 -2.18
C TYR A 242 9.64 -10.55 -1.98
N ASN A 243 9.68 -11.33 -3.06
CA ASN A 243 9.65 -12.80 -2.97
C ASN A 243 10.82 -13.33 -2.15
N PHE A 244 12.03 -12.83 -2.39
CA PHE A 244 13.21 -13.26 -1.65
C PHE A 244 13.09 -12.98 -0.14
N VAL A 245 12.59 -11.79 0.24
CA VAL A 245 12.42 -11.42 1.64
C VAL A 245 11.33 -12.25 2.31
N THR A 246 10.19 -12.45 1.66
CA THR A 246 9.09 -13.26 2.20
C THR A 246 9.51 -14.72 2.36
N GLU A 247 10.18 -15.32 1.37
CA GLU A 247 10.70 -16.69 1.45
C GLU A 247 11.71 -16.85 2.60
N LEU A 248 12.64 -15.91 2.73
CA LEU A 248 13.66 -15.92 3.79
C LEU A 248 13.05 -15.84 5.21
N ILE A 249 11.95 -15.09 5.38
CA ILE A 249 11.25 -15.00 6.67
C ILE A 249 10.47 -16.30 6.94
N TYR A 250 9.80 -16.85 5.92
CA TYR A 250 9.02 -18.09 6.07
C TYR A 250 9.89 -19.34 6.26
N GLU A 251 11.05 -19.45 5.61
CA GLU A 251 11.90 -20.64 5.74
C GLU A 251 12.72 -20.68 7.03
N LYS A 252 13.15 -19.53 7.56
CA LYS A 252 14.15 -19.49 8.65
C LYS A 252 13.59 -19.29 10.05
N ASN A 253 12.35 -18.89 10.22
CA ASN A 253 11.80 -18.55 11.52
C ASN A 253 10.37 -19.00 11.72
N THR A 254 10.19 -20.22 12.24
CA THR A 254 8.89 -20.76 12.62
C THR A 254 8.12 -19.86 13.61
N PHE A 255 8.84 -19.12 14.45
CA PHE A 255 8.26 -18.17 15.39
C PHE A 255 7.68 -16.95 14.66
N LEU A 256 8.36 -16.43 13.64
CA LEU A 256 7.88 -15.29 12.85
C LEU A 256 6.74 -15.67 11.90
N GLN A 257 6.67 -16.92 11.48
CA GLN A 257 5.54 -17.44 10.65
C GLN A 257 4.19 -17.30 11.35
N ASN A 258 4.17 -17.48 12.67
CA ASN A 258 2.94 -17.44 13.46
C ASN A 258 2.50 -16.01 13.83
N ILE A 259 3.44 -15.04 13.76
CA ILE A 259 3.19 -13.64 14.18
C ILE A 259 3.08 -12.70 12.98
N LEU A 260 3.90 -12.91 11.94
CA LEU A 260 3.98 -12.02 10.78
C LEU A 260 3.35 -12.69 9.56
N THR A 261 2.14 -12.29 9.26
CA THR A 261 1.49 -12.63 8.00
C THR A 261 1.77 -11.54 6.96
N PHE A 262 2.33 -11.92 5.81
CA PHE A 262 2.59 -10.98 4.71
C PHE A 262 1.53 -11.15 3.63
N ARG A 263 1.19 -10.04 2.97
CA ARG A 263 0.39 -10.08 1.75
C ARG A 263 1.08 -10.88 0.67
N THR A 264 0.29 -11.58 -0.14
CA THR A 264 0.83 -12.30 -1.29
C THR A 264 1.43 -11.32 -2.32
N PRO A 265 2.51 -11.72 -3.02
CA PRO A 265 3.11 -10.87 -4.06
C PRO A 265 2.08 -10.42 -5.10
N GLU A 266 1.13 -11.30 -5.46
CA GLU A 266 0.09 -11.04 -6.44
C GLU A 266 -0.83 -9.88 -6.00
N GLU A 267 -1.21 -9.83 -4.73
CA GLU A 267 -2.04 -8.75 -4.18
C GLU A 267 -1.31 -7.41 -4.16
N ILE A 268 -0.05 -7.41 -3.75
CA ILE A 268 0.81 -6.20 -3.77
C ILE A 268 0.93 -5.67 -5.20
N PHE A 269 1.24 -6.54 -6.15
CA PHE A 269 1.51 -6.15 -7.54
C PHE A 269 0.25 -5.78 -8.32
N LYS A 270 -0.93 -6.28 -7.92
CA LYS A 270 -2.22 -5.86 -8.48
C LYS A 270 -2.43 -4.34 -8.41
N VAL A 271 -1.91 -3.69 -7.37
CA VAL A 271 -1.98 -2.22 -7.20
C VAL A 271 -0.70 -1.54 -7.64
N LEU A 272 0.46 -2.09 -7.30
CA LEU A 272 1.76 -1.47 -7.56
C LEU A 272 2.05 -1.32 -9.06
N VAL A 273 1.67 -2.31 -9.89
CA VAL A 273 1.90 -2.26 -11.34
C VAL A 273 1.16 -1.09 -12.00
N PRO A 274 -0.17 -0.96 -11.90
CA PRO A 274 -0.86 0.15 -12.54
C PRO A 274 -0.43 1.51 -12.00
N VAL A 275 -0.20 1.63 -10.70
CA VAL A 275 0.25 2.89 -10.07
C VAL A 275 1.63 3.30 -10.60
N SER A 276 2.59 2.38 -10.64
CA SER A 276 3.94 2.66 -11.15
C SER A 276 3.93 3.04 -12.64
N LEU A 277 3.12 2.37 -13.45
CA LEU A 277 2.97 2.69 -14.88
C LEU A 277 2.35 4.08 -15.07
N VAL A 278 1.30 4.43 -14.31
CA VAL A 278 0.66 5.74 -14.38
C VAL A 278 1.63 6.84 -13.97
N ILE A 279 2.38 6.67 -12.89
CA ILE A 279 3.37 7.66 -12.42
C ILE A 279 4.50 7.81 -13.44
N GLY A 280 5.13 6.73 -13.86
CA GLY A 280 6.28 6.79 -14.76
C GLY A 280 5.92 7.34 -16.15
N ILE A 281 4.84 6.87 -16.76
CA ILE A 281 4.33 7.40 -18.04
C ILE A 281 3.88 8.86 -17.86
N GLY A 282 3.23 9.19 -16.74
CA GLY A 282 2.82 10.55 -16.39
C GLY A 282 3.99 11.52 -16.33
N ILE A 283 5.07 11.16 -15.64
CA ILE A 283 6.33 11.95 -15.60
C ILE A 283 6.87 12.13 -17.00
N GLY A 284 6.89 11.07 -17.82
CA GLY A 284 7.35 11.10 -19.20
C GLY A 284 6.55 12.05 -20.07
N ILE A 285 5.21 12.00 -20.01
CA ILE A 285 4.32 12.87 -20.79
C ILE A 285 4.43 14.33 -20.32
N ILE A 286 4.38 14.58 -19.03
CA ILE A 286 4.41 15.93 -18.45
C ILE A 286 5.75 16.59 -18.75
N GLY A 287 6.87 15.91 -18.44
CA GLY A 287 8.22 16.44 -18.67
C GLY A 287 8.50 16.72 -20.13
N SER A 288 8.15 15.80 -21.04
CA SER A 288 8.31 16.01 -22.47
C SER A 288 7.43 17.16 -22.99
N SER A 289 6.18 17.25 -22.56
CA SER A 289 5.24 18.28 -23.00
C SER A 289 5.65 19.67 -22.54
N ILE A 290 6.14 19.84 -21.31
CA ILE A 290 6.64 21.10 -20.77
C ILE A 290 7.87 21.54 -21.55
N SER A 291 8.84 20.64 -21.72
CA SER A 291 10.09 20.94 -22.49
C SER A 291 9.79 21.43 -23.88
N ILE A 292 8.96 20.74 -24.64
CA ILE A 292 8.68 21.08 -26.01
C ILE A 292 7.96 22.42 -26.15
N ARG A 293 6.97 22.69 -25.28
CA ARG A 293 6.24 23.98 -25.29
C ARG A 293 7.19 25.17 -25.10
N LYS A 294 8.21 24.98 -24.25
CA LYS A 294 9.18 26.04 -23.91
C LYS A 294 10.19 26.28 -25.03
N TYR A 295 10.64 25.23 -25.72
CA TYR A 295 11.76 25.29 -26.68
C TYR A 295 11.35 25.27 -28.16
N LEU A 296 10.09 24.97 -28.48
CA LEU A 296 9.56 25.16 -29.86
C LEU A 296 9.00 26.57 -30.14
N LYS A 297 8.87 27.43 -29.11
CA LYS A 297 8.55 28.85 -29.29
C LYS A 297 9.82 29.62 -29.71
N VAL A 298 10.33 29.37 -30.88
CA VAL A 298 11.33 30.18 -31.57
C VAL A 298 10.80 30.52 -32.96
#